data_57bde187152aecafc55ca6d6888acfec
#
_entry.id   57bde187152aecafc55ca6d6888acfec
#
_cell.length_a   1.000
_cell.length_b   1.000
_cell.length_c   1.000
_cell.angle_alpha   90.00
_cell.angle_beta   90.00
_cell.angle_gamma   90.00
#
_symmetry.space_group_name_H-M   'P 1'
#
loop_
_entity.id
_entity.type
_entity.pdbx_description
1 polymer ?
#
loop_
_entity_poly.entity_id
_entity_poly.type
_entity_poly.pdbx_seq_one_letter_code
_entity_poly.pdbx_strand_id
1 'polypeptide(L)'
;EAPESFYPEQEAFIGRGGTLLWPEAVVCNRSGVESGRKIDGQETLGGLRFAEKTLQEGESCEYTLLIGAIQGEENIARIREQFSDSGKVSSSLKETRQYWKEKNKVHYHTADPLFDQFMNWVNFQPELRRIYGCSFLPHHDYGKGGRGWRDLWQDCLALLLMDPASVRNLLVSNFAGVRVDGTNATIIGEHMGEF
;
A
#
# COMPACT_ATOMS: atom_id res chain seq x y z
N GLU A 1 15.83 4.22 -17.69
CA GLU A 1 16.88 3.24 -17.93
C GLU A 1 16.44 1.88 -17.36
N ALA A 2 16.73 0.79 -18.09
CA ALA A 2 16.42 -0.55 -17.61
C ALA A 2 17.57 -1.10 -16.76
N PRO A 3 17.29 -1.92 -15.72
CA PRO A 3 18.31 -2.63 -14.99
C PRO A 3 19.09 -3.60 -15.89
N GLU A 4 20.39 -3.74 -15.67
CA GLU A 4 21.24 -4.73 -16.33
C GLU A 4 21.03 -6.14 -15.80
N SER A 5 20.76 -6.27 -14.49
CA SER A 5 20.50 -7.54 -13.84
C SER A 5 19.65 -7.39 -12.58
N PHE A 6 19.18 -8.53 -12.08
CA PHE A 6 18.20 -8.61 -11.00
C PHE A 6 18.69 -9.55 -9.90
N TYR A 7 18.32 -9.27 -8.67
CA TYR A 7 18.57 -10.16 -7.53
C TYR A 7 17.21 -10.56 -6.93
N PRO A 8 16.61 -11.64 -7.43
CA PRO A 8 15.29 -12.08 -6.96
C PRO A 8 15.35 -12.95 -5.70
N GLU A 9 16.54 -13.37 -5.28
CA GLU A 9 16.78 -14.29 -4.18
C GLU A 9 17.67 -13.64 -3.11
N GLN A 10 17.24 -13.72 -1.86
CA GLN A 10 17.93 -13.05 -0.75
C GLN A 10 19.30 -13.66 -0.48
N GLU A 11 19.45 -14.97 -0.42
CA GLU A 11 20.74 -15.61 -0.12
C GLU A 11 21.80 -15.30 -1.19
N ALA A 12 21.39 -15.27 -2.46
CA ALA A 12 22.29 -14.89 -3.56
C ALA A 12 22.74 -13.42 -3.48
N PHE A 13 21.92 -12.54 -2.90
CA PHE A 13 22.25 -11.13 -2.76
C PHE A 13 23.11 -10.86 -1.53
N ILE A 14 22.72 -11.36 -0.35
CA ILE A 14 23.45 -11.09 0.89
C ILE A 14 24.69 -11.95 1.07
N GLY A 15 24.75 -13.10 0.40
CA GLY A 15 25.76 -14.12 0.60
C GLY A 15 25.44 -15.03 1.78
N ARG A 16 26.07 -16.19 1.82
CA ARG A 16 25.86 -17.20 2.86
C ARG A 16 26.31 -16.71 4.23
N GLY A 17 25.36 -16.55 5.14
CA GLY A 17 25.61 -15.96 6.47
C GLY A 17 25.81 -14.44 6.47
N GLY A 18 25.52 -13.78 5.34
CA GLY A 18 25.59 -12.34 5.20
C GLY A 18 24.37 -11.61 5.78
N THR A 19 24.36 -10.29 5.63
CA THR A 19 23.26 -9.42 6.06
C THR A 19 22.96 -8.36 5.01
N LEU A 20 21.78 -7.76 5.07
CA LEU A 20 21.42 -6.62 4.21
C LEU A 20 22.27 -5.36 4.46
N LEU A 21 22.93 -5.25 5.60
CA LEU A 21 23.86 -4.14 5.88
C LEU A 21 25.19 -4.28 5.13
N TRP A 22 25.57 -5.50 4.75
CA TRP A 22 26.83 -5.80 4.06
C TRP A 22 26.59 -6.92 3.03
N PRO A 23 25.77 -6.67 1.99
CA PRO A 23 25.42 -7.71 1.03
C PRO A 23 26.60 -8.02 0.11
N GLU A 24 26.91 -9.30 -0.03
CA GLU A 24 28.05 -9.79 -0.80
C GLU A 24 27.98 -9.37 -2.28
N ALA A 25 26.75 -9.34 -2.85
CA ALA A 25 26.53 -8.91 -4.22
C ALA A 25 26.99 -7.47 -4.47
N VAL A 26 26.79 -6.58 -3.49
CA VAL A 26 27.24 -5.18 -3.59
C VAL A 26 28.73 -5.07 -3.31
N VAL A 27 29.20 -5.65 -2.21
CA VAL A 27 30.61 -5.55 -1.77
C VAL A 27 31.57 -6.14 -2.79
N CYS A 28 31.21 -7.29 -3.38
CA CYS A 28 32.03 -7.99 -4.37
C CYS A 28 31.66 -7.64 -5.82
N ASN A 29 30.80 -6.67 -6.03
CA ASN A 29 30.31 -6.24 -7.35
C ASN A 29 29.84 -7.43 -8.22
N ARG A 30 29.11 -8.38 -7.63
CA ARG A 30 28.58 -9.54 -8.35
C ARG A 30 27.40 -9.15 -9.21
N SER A 31 27.36 -9.69 -10.43
CA SER A 31 26.18 -9.55 -11.29
C SER A 31 25.02 -10.39 -10.78
N GLY A 32 23.80 -9.88 -10.93
CA GLY A 32 22.57 -10.63 -10.69
C GLY A 32 22.25 -11.58 -11.85
N VAL A 33 20.99 -11.98 -11.93
CA VAL A 33 20.45 -12.84 -12.98
C VAL A 33 19.73 -12.01 -14.04
N GLU A 34 19.53 -12.59 -15.22
CA GLU A 34 18.76 -11.99 -16.30
C GLU A 34 17.25 -11.99 -15.98
N SER A 35 16.52 -11.11 -16.66
CA SER A 35 15.07 -11.04 -16.55
C SER A 35 14.40 -12.36 -16.96
N GLY A 36 13.31 -12.71 -16.27
CA GLY A 36 12.49 -13.89 -16.56
C GLY A 36 12.94 -15.18 -15.87
N ARG A 37 14.00 -15.18 -15.09
CA ARG A 37 14.38 -16.34 -14.28
C ARG A 37 13.32 -16.62 -13.20
N LYS A 38 12.80 -17.84 -13.17
CA LYS A 38 11.91 -18.32 -12.10
C LYS A 38 12.73 -18.88 -10.96
N ILE A 39 12.31 -18.54 -9.74
CA ILE A 39 12.91 -19.03 -8.50
C ILE A 39 11.75 -19.50 -7.62
N ASP A 40 11.83 -20.75 -7.19
CA ASP A 40 10.83 -21.37 -6.35
C ASP A 40 11.47 -21.84 -5.03
N GLY A 41 10.74 -21.68 -3.93
CA GLY A 41 11.13 -22.18 -2.61
C GLY A 41 12.28 -21.43 -1.94
N GLN A 42 12.61 -20.24 -2.41
CA GLN A 42 13.64 -19.37 -1.84
C GLN A 42 13.02 -18.11 -1.25
N GLU A 43 13.73 -17.49 -0.32
CA GLU A 43 13.33 -16.19 0.20
C GLU A 43 13.58 -15.12 -0.87
N THR A 44 12.52 -14.36 -1.19
CA THR A 44 12.53 -13.41 -2.29
C THR A 44 13.16 -12.06 -1.92
N LEU A 45 13.82 -11.45 -2.88
CA LEU A 45 14.37 -10.10 -2.80
C LEU A 45 14.04 -9.33 -4.07
N GLY A 46 13.86 -8.01 -3.96
CA GLY A 46 13.65 -7.10 -5.09
C GLY A 46 14.88 -6.24 -5.38
N GLY A 47 16.03 -6.84 -5.66
CA GLY A 47 17.25 -6.12 -6.00
C GLY A 47 17.35 -5.81 -7.49
N LEU A 48 17.75 -4.57 -7.84
CA LEU A 48 17.98 -4.11 -9.22
C LEU A 48 19.39 -3.58 -9.34
N ARG A 49 20.09 -3.99 -10.41
CA ARG A 49 21.39 -3.44 -10.75
C ARG A 49 21.28 -2.63 -12.03
N PHE A 50 21.71 -1.40 -11.97
CA PHE A 50 21.81 -0.50 -13.13
C PHE A 50 23.25 -0.41 -13.62
N ALA A 51 23.42 0.08 -14.86
CA ALA A 51 24.72 0.33 -15.43
C ALA A 51 25.54 1.30 -14.59
N GLU A 52 26.85 1.07 -14.56
CA GLU A 52 27.78 1.96 -13.89
C GLU A 52 27.73 3.37 -14.51
N LYS A 53 27.67 4.40 -13.68
CA LYS A 53 27.70 5.79 -14.08
C LYS A 53 28.75 6.56 -13.31
N THR A 54 29.52 7.35 -14.05
CA THR A 54 30.43 8.34 -13.46
C THR A 54 29.73 9.67 -13.39
N LEU A 55 29.52 10.17 -12.20
CA LEU A 55 28.91 11.49 -11.97
C LEU A 55 30.01 12.55 -11.76
N GLN A 56 29.87 13.68 -12.43
CA GLN A 56 30.71 14.84 -12.19
C GLN A 56 30.22 15.59 -10.96
N GLU A 57 31.02 16.53 -10.46
CA GLU A 57 30.63 17.38 -9.33
C GLU A 57 29.35 18.16 -9.64
N GLY A 58 28.33 18.02 -8.78
CA GLY A 58 27.01 18.62 -8.95
C GLY A 58 26.03 17.82 -9.83
N GLU A 59 26.47 16.76 -10.49
CA GLU A 59 25.56 15.88 -11.25
C GLU A 59 24.81 14.92 -10.32
N SER A 60 23.59 14.57 -10.72
CA SER A 60 22.75 13.57 -10.04
C SER A 60 22.16 12.59 -11.03
N CYS A 61 21.92 11.37 -10.59
CA CYS A 61 21.20 10.36 -11.34
C CYS A 61 19.97 9.93 -10.54
N GLU A 62 18.83 9.90 -11.19
CA GLU A 62 17.56 9.58 -10.56
C GLU A 62 16.95 8.33 -11.17
N TYR A 63 16.45 7.45 -10.32
CA TYR A 63 15.71 6.25 -10.72
C TYR A 63 14.35 6.24 -10.08
N THR A 64 13.31 5.92 -10.86
CA THR A 64 11.95 5.75 -10.36
C THR A 64 11.63 4.27 -10.30
N LEU A 65 11.35 3.75 -9.11
CA LEU A 65 10.86 2.39 -8.89
C LEU A 65 9.37 2.41 -8.64
N LEU A 66 8.65 1.53 -9.33
CA LEU A 66 7.22 1.33 -9.15
C LEU A 66 6.99 -0.01 -8.44
N ILE A 67 6.36 0.04 -7.27
CA ILE A 67 5.95 -1.13 -6.51
C ILE A 67 4.45 -1.03 -6.29
N GLY A 68 3.71 -2.08 -6.61
CA GLY A 68 2.27 -2.08 -6.42
C GLY A 68 1.64 -3.43 -6.73
N ALA A 69 0.37 -3.55 -6.37
CA ALA A 69 -0.50 -4.64 -6.78
C ALA A 69 -1.53 -4.11 -7.78
N ILE A 70 -1.66 -4.76 -8.91
CA ILE A 70 -2.59 -4.37 -9.97
C ILE A 70 -3.40 -5.57 -10.44
N GLN A 71 -4.61 -5.30 -10.91
CA GLN A 71 -5.42 -6.29 -11.62
C GLN A 71 -5.27 -6.07 -13.13
N GLY A 72 -4.84 -7.13 -13.83
CA GLY A 72 -4.65 -7.13 -15.28
C GLY A 72 -3.32 -6.52 -15.74
N GLU A 73 -2.63 -7.24 -16.62
CA GLU A 73 -1.33 -6.81 -17.19
C GLU A 73 -1.45 -5.56 -18.08
N GLU A 74 -2.62 -5.31 -18.66
CA GLU A 74 -2.91 -4.15 -19.47
C GLU A 74 -2.72 -2.82 -18.71
N ASN A 75 -2.85 -2.85 -17.40
CA ASN A 75 -2.66 -1.68 -16.56
C ASN A 75 -1.19 -1.30 -16.34
N ILE A 76 -0.26 -2.23 -16.55
CA ILE A 76 1.19 -1.99 -16.36
C ILE A 76 1.69 -0.86 -17.26
N ALA A 77 1.36 -0.91 -18.56
CA ALA A 77 1.78 0.12 -19.51
C ALA A 77 1.26 1.51 -19.14
N ARG A 78 0.00 1.59 -18.72
CA ARG A 78 -0.62 2.85 -18.27
C ARG A 78 0.06 3.42 -17.03
N ILE A 79 0.36 2.58 -16.04
CA ILE A 79 1.03 3.00 -14.82
C ILE A 79 2.47 3.45 -15.10
N ARG A 80 3.20 2.71 -15.93
CA ARG A 80 4.56 3.12 -16.36
C ARG A 80 4.56 4.48 -17.04
N GLU A 81 3.60 4.74 -17.92
CA GLU A 81 3.48 6.04 -18.59
C GLU A 81 3.12 7.16 -17.61
N GLN A 82 2.26 6.89 -16.64
CA GLN A 82 1.86 7.85 -15.60
C GLN A 82 3.03 8.30 -14.73
N PHE A 83 4.04 7.44 -14.53
CA PHE A 83 5.20 7.70 -13.68
C PHE A 83 6.53 7.66 -14.47
N SER A 84 6.50 8.00 -15.77
CA SER A 84 7.64 7.82 -16.68
C SER A 84 8.81 8.77 -16.43
N ASP A 85 8.57 9.87 -15.72
CA ASP A 85 9.59 10.86 -15.40
C ASP A 85 9.34 11.53 -14.03
N SER A 86 10.36 12.20 -13.51
CA SER A 86 10.32 12.85 -12.19
C SER A 86 9.28 13.96 -12.09
N GLY A 87 8.98 14.64 -13.19
CA GLY A 87 7.93 15.67 -13.24
C GLY A 87 6.54 15.06 -13.01
N LYS A 88 6.23 13.97 -13.69
CA LYS A 88 4.97 13.22 -13.49
C LYS A 88 4.87 12.63 -12.09
N VAL A 89 5.96 12.09 -11.54
CA VAL A 89 6.00 11.60 -10.16
C VAL A 89 5.70 12.74 -9.18
N SER A 90 6.33 13.89 -9.35
CA SER A 90 6.12 15.07 -8.50
C SER A 90 4.68 15.60 -8.58
N SER A 91 4.09 15.63 -9.78
CA SER A 91 2.68 15.99 -9.98
C SER A 91 1.75 15.02 -9.27
N SER A 92 1.94 13.71 -9.45
CA SER A 92 1.13 12.68 -8.80
C SER A 92 1.23 12.74 -7.27
N LEU A 93 2.41 13.03 -6.74
CA LEU A 93 2.60 13.24 -5.30
C LEU A 93 1.83 14.46 -4.80
N LYS A 94 1.86 15.57 -5.54
CA LYS A 94 1.13 16.79 -5.20
C LYS A 94 -0.39 16.55 -5.23
N GLU A 95 -0.88 15.87 -6.25
CA GLU A 95 -2.30 15.50 -6.39
C GLU A 95 -2.75 14.59 -5.24
N THR A 96 -1.95 13.57 -4.90
CA THR A 96 -2.21 12.67 -3.77
C THR A 96 -2.27 13.42 -2.45
N ARG A 97 -1.34 14.33 -2.20
CA ARG A 97 -1.34 15.18 -1.00
C ARG A 97 -2.58 16.08 -0.93
N GLN A 98 -2.98 16.66 -2.06
CA GLN A 98 -4.16 17.50 -2.13
C GLN A 98 -5.42 16.69 -1.89
N TYR A 99 -5.55 15.52 -2.52
CA TYR A 99 -6.66 14.59 -2.29
C TYR A 99 -6.85 14.27 -0.81
N TRP A 100 -5.79 13.88 -0.12
CA TRP A 100 -5.87 13.56 1.31
C TRP A 100 -6.15 14.77 2.19
N LYS A 101 -5.64 15.92 1.83
CA LYS A 101 -5.96 17.18 2.52
C LYS A 101 -7.45 17.53 2.41
N GLU A 102 -8.06 17.30 1.25
CA GLU A 102 -9.49 17.54 1.03
C GLU A 102 -10.37 16.50 1.70
N LYS A 103 -9.90 15.26 1.78
CA LYS A 103 -10.60 14.17 2.49
C LYS A 103 -10.60 14.36 4.00
N ASN A 104 -9.52 14.84 4.57
CA ASN A 104 -9.41 15.10 6.00
C ASN A 104 -10.07 16.44 6.35
N LYS A 105 -11.36 16.40 6.65
CA LYS A 105 -12.18 17.59 6.96
C LYS A 105 -12.16 17.99 8.43
N VAL A 106 -11.65 17.14 9.30
CA VAL A 106 -11.57 17.40 10.74
C VAL A 106 -10.16 17.85 11.09
N HIS A 107 -10.05 19.04 11.63
CA HIS A 107 -8.78 19.65 12.03
C HIS A 107 -8.78 19.98 13.50
N TYR A 108 -7.66 19.79 14.16
CA TYR A 108 -7.43 20.11 15.55
C TYR A 108 -6.50 21.32 15.62
N HIS A 109 -6.81 22.23 16.54
CA HIS A 109 -6.02 23.42 16.83
C HIS A 109 -5.87 23.52 18.34
N THR A 110 -4.86 22.86 18.89
CA THR A 110 -4.55 22.86 20.30
C THR A 110 -3.26 23.63 20.58
N ALA A 111 -2.86 23.69 21.84
CA ALA A 111 -1.56 24.25 22.21
C ALA A 111 -0.36 23.32 21.89
N ASP A 112 -0.64 22.08 21.48
CA ASP A 112 0.37 21.07 21.14
C ASP A 112 0.34 20.75 19.65
N PRO A 113 1.28 21.30 18.86
CA PRO A 113 1.36 21.04 17.41
C PRO A 113 1.63 19.57 17.05
N LEU A 114 2.30 18.80 17.92
CA LEU A 114 2.55 17.38 17.68
C LEU A 114 1.25 16.57 17.82
N PHE A 115 0.43 16.91 18.81
CA PHE A 115 -0.90 16.34 18.95
C PHE A 115 -1.77 16.64 17.71
N ASP A 116 -1.78 17.88 17.23
CA ASP A 116 -2.56 18.29 16.06
C ASP A 116 -2.13 17.50 14.81
N GLN A 117 -0.83 17.32 14.59
CA GLN A 117 -0.29 16.50 13.51
C GLN A 117 -0.65 15.02 13.65
N PHE A 118 -0.54 14.47 14.86
CA PHE A 118 -0.92 13.09 15.16
C PHE A 118 -2.41 12.85 14.90
N MET A 119 -3.27 13.78 15.25
CA MET A 119 -4.71 13.69 15.01
C MET A 119 -5.06 13.71 13.51
N ASN A 120 -4.28 14.37 12.66
CA ASN A 120 -4.43 14.24 11.22
C ASN A 120 -4.19 12.80 10.75
N TRP A 121 -3.20 12.12 11.31
CA TRP A 121 -2.96 10.70 11.05
C TRP A 121 -4.09 9.81 11.59
N VAL A 122 -4.59 10.08 12.78
CA VAL A 122 -5.73 9.34 13.38
C VAL A 122 -6.97 9.46 12.51
N ASN A 123 -7.28 10.64 12.01
CA ASN A 123 -8.42 10.87 11.12
C ASN A 123 -8.30 10.14 9.76
N PHE A 124 -7.08 9.95 9.29
CA PHE A 124 -6.79 9.26 8.05
C PHE A 124 -7.01 7.73 8.12
N GLN A 125 -6.79 7.11 9.27
CA GLN A 125 -6.87 5.66 9.46
C GLN A 125 -8.19 5.03 9.02
N PRO A 126 -9.38 5.57 9.35
CA PRO A 126 -10.66 5.00 8.93
C PRO A 126 -10.84 5.01 7.40
N GLU A 127 -10.33 6.02 6.70
CA GLU A 127 -10.34 6.06 5.23
C GLU A 127 -9.48 4.96 4.61
N LEU A 128 -8.29 4.72 5.15
CA LEU A 128 -7.43 3.61 4.73
C LEU A 128 -8.11 2.26 4.91
N ARG A 129 -8.72 2.04 6.06
CA ARG A 129 -9.45 0.81 6.36
C ARG A 129 -10.60 0.57 5.38
N ARG A 130 -11.30 1.62 4.99
CA ARG A 130 -12.37 1.55 4.02
C ARG A 130 -11.87 1.16 2.62
N ILE A 131 -10.72 1.67 2.20
CA ILE A 131 -10.11 1.33 0.91
C ILE A 131 -9.75 -0.15 0.86
N TYR A 132 -9.16 -0.67 1.92
CA TYR A 132 -8.77 -2.07 2.03
C TYR A 132 -9.89 -2.99 2.54
N GLY A 133 -11.06 -2.44 2.84
CA GLY A 133 -12.30 -3.17 3.09
C GLY A 133 -12.40 -3.85 4.45
N CYS A 134 -11.38 -3.76 5.29
CA CYS A 134 -11.35 -4.49 6.55
C CYS A 134 -10.70 -3.68 7.66
N SER A 135 -11.39 -3.49 8.78
CA SER A 135 -10.89 -2.68 9.87
C SER A 135 -9.71 -3.31 10.60
N PHE A 136 -9.81 -4.58 11.00
CA PHE A 136 -8.76 -5.26 11.78
C PHE A 136 -8.50 -6.70 11.36
N LEU A 137 -9.26 -7.23 10.42
CA LEU A 137 -9.14 -8.60 9.97
C LEU A 137 -8.44 -8.64 8.62
N PRO A 138 -7.18 -9.08 8.56
CA PRO A 138 -6.49 -9.26 7.29
C PRO A 138 -7.26 -10.24 6.42
N HIS A 139 -7.45 -9.88 5.16
CA HIS A 139 -8.25 -10.64 4.21
C HIS A 139 -7.76 -12.09 4.08
N HIS A 140 -6.46 -12.30 4.14
CA HIS A 140 -5.82 -13.60 3.96
C HIS A 140 -5.85 -14.50 5.20
N ASP A 141 -5.89 -13.96 6.42
CA ASP A 141 -5.79 -14.75 7.65
C ASP A 141 -7.03 -15.59 7.92
N TYR A 142 -8.18 -15.17 7.40
CA TYR A 142 -9.46 -15.84 7.59
C TYR A 142 -9.93 -16.62 6.36
N GLY A 143 -9.14 -16.64 5.29
CA GLY A 143 -9.37 -17.45 4.08
C GLY A 143 -10.55 -17.06 3.21
N LYS A 144 -11.50 -16.29 3.72
CA LYS A 144 -12.71 -15.85 3.02
C LYS A 144 -12.79 -14.34 2.81
N GLY A 145 -11.91 -13.60 3.49
CA GLY A 145 -12.04 -12.15 3.52
C GLY A 145 -13.30 -11.68 4.25
N GLY A 146 -13.68 -10.45 4.00
CA GLY A 146 -14.87 -9.85 4.59
C GLY A 146 -14.54 -8.84 5.67
N ARG A 147 -15.58 -8.27 6.25
CA ARG A 147 -15.48 -7.18 7.20
C ARG A 147 -16.09 -7.60 8.53
N GLY A 148 -15.37 -7.40 9.62
CA GLY A 148 -15.88 -7.64 10.97
C GLY A 148 -17.12 -6.78 11.23
N TRP A 149 -18.25 -7.42 11.54
CA TRP A 149 -19.52 -6.72 11.67
C TRP A 149 -19.49 -5.65 12.76
N ARG A 150 -18.93 -5.95 13.93
CA ARG A 150 -18.77 -4.98 15.02
C ARG A 150 -17.86 -3.82 14.60
N ASP A 151 -16.76 -4.11 13.94
CA ASP A 151 -15.73 -3.12 13.60
C ASP A 151 -16.22 -2.12 12.55
N LEU A 152 -17.13 -2.55 11.67
CA LEU A 152 -17.80 -1.66 10.71
C LEU A 152 -18.57 -0.52 11.38
N TRP A 153 -19.20 -0.77 12.52
CA TRP A 153 -19.92 0.28 13.26
C TRP A 153 -18.95 1.32 13.83
N GLN A 154 -17.79 0.88 14.32
CA GLN A 154 -16.75 1.78 14.82
C GLN A 154 -16.16 2.62 13.68
N ASP A 155 -15.89 2.02 12.52
CA ASP A 155 -15.40 2.74 11.34
C ASP A 155 -16.44 3.77 10.85
N CYS A 156 -17.73 3.44 10.88
CA CYS A 156 -18.80 4.39 10.57
C CYS A 156 -18.79 5.61 11.49
N LEU A 157 -18.57 5.42 12.80
CA LEU A 157 -18.49 6.53 13.76
C LEU A 157 -17.30 7.45 13.44
N ALA A 158 -16.14 6.88 13.14
CA ALA A 158 -14.93 7.63 12.84
C ALA A 158 -15.06 8.46 11.53
N LEU A 159 -15.83 7.97 10.56
CA LEU A 159 -16.04 8.64 9.28
C LEU A 159 -17.23 9.61 9.27
N LEU A 160 -18.04 9.61 10.30
CA LEU A 160 -19.34 10.33 10.32
C LEU A 160 -19.20 11.83 10.00
N LEU A 161 -18.14 12.48 10.49
CA LEU A 161 -17.88 13.90 10.24
C LEU A 161 -17.14 14.16 8.93
N MET A 162 -16.41 13.17 8.41
CA MET A 162 -15.59 13.32 7.19
C MET A 162 -16.35 12.98 5.91
N ASP A 163 -17.17 11.92 5.94
CA ASP A 163 -17.91 11.44 4.76
C ASP A 163 -19.29 10.88 5.14
N PRO A 164 -20.21 11.73 5.59
CA PRO A 164 -21.53 11.28 6.07
C PRO A 164 -22.37 10.57 5.01
N ALA A 165 -22.20 10.90 3.73
CA ALA A 165 -22.96 10.29 2.65
C ALA A 165 -22.62 8.81 2.46
N SER A 166 -21.32 8.48 2.46
CA SER A 166 -20.89 7.08 2.33
C SER A 166 -21.12 6.30 3.62
N VAL A 167 -21.00 6.94 4.79
CA VAL A 167 -21.33 6.32 6.08
C VAL A 167 -22.78 5.86 6.11
N ARG A 168 -23.72 6.65 5.59
CA ARG A 168 -25.12 6.23 5.47
C ARG A 168 -25.28 4.91 4.71
N ASN A 169 -24.58 4.77 3.59
CA ASN A 169 -24.63 3.54 2.79
C ASN A 169 -23.99 2.36 3.53
N LEU A 170 -22.87 2.57 4.22
CA LEU A 170 -22.25 1.55 5.05
C LEU A 170 -23.18 1.10 6.17
N LEU A 171 -23.83 2.02 6.88
CA LEU A 171 -24.79 1.70 7.93
C LEU A 171 -25.94 0.83 7.40
N VAL A 172 -26.53 1.22 6.28
CA VAL A 172 -27.63 0.46 5.67
C VAL A 172 -27.15 -0.94 5.28
N SER A 173 -25.98 -1.08 4.66
CA SER A 173 -25.43 -2.37 4.26
C SER A 173 -25.07 -3.27 5.46
N ASN A 174 -24.64 -2.69 6.58
CA ASN A 174 -24.30 -3.45 7.78
C ASN A 174 -25.52 -4.18 8.38
N PHE A 175 -26.73 -3.64 8.21
CA PHE A 175 -27.94 -4.33 8.65
C PHE A 175 -28.23 -5.61 7.87
N ALA A 176 -27.61 -5.83 6.71
CA ALA A 176 -27.68 -7.11 6.01
C ALA A 176 -27.13 -8.29 6.82
N GLY A 177 -26.25 -8.02 7.78
CA GLY A 177 -25.75 -9.03 8.72
C GLY A 177 -26.66 -9.34 9.90
N VAL A 178 -27.82 -8.68 10.03
CA VAL A 178 -28.78 -8.90 11.12
C VAL A 178 -29.87 -9.87 10.65
N ARG A 179 -30.09 -10.93 11.40
CA ARG A 179 -31.11 -11.93 11.11
C ARG A 179 -32.45 -11.58 11.74
N VAL A 180 -33.50 -12.25 11.26
CA VAL A 180 -34.89 -12.05 11.76
C VAL A 180 -35.05 -12.38 13.24
N ASP A 181 -34.25 -13.33 13.76
CA ASP A 181 -34.22 -13.73 15.16
C ASP A 181 -33.42 -12.77 16.08
N GLY A 182 -32.85 -11.71 15.52
CA GLY A 182 -32.05 -10.72 16.24
C GLY A 182 -30.59 -11.10 16.41
N THR A 183 -30.15 -12.27 15.92
CA THR A 183 -28.73 -12.58 15.86
C THR A 183 -28.03 -11.82 14.73
N ASN A 184 -26.72 -11.67 14.81
CA ASN A 184 -25.93 -11.00 13.78
C ASN A 184 -24.76 -11.84 13.29
N ALA A 185 -24.35 -11.56 12.07
CA ALA A 185 -23.15 -12.13 11.49
C ALA A 185 -21.89 -11.64 12.22
N THR A 186 -20.85 -12.44 12.26
CA THR A 186 -19.53 -12.04 12.75
C THR A 186 -18.75 -11.28 11.68
N ILE A 187 -18.88 -11.71 10.44
CA ILE A 187 -18.21 -11.15 9.27
C ILE A 187 -19.28 -10.94 8.18
N ILE A 188 -19.17 -9.84 7.43
CA ILE A 188 -20.01 -9.56 6.27
C ILE A 188 -19.12 -9.55 5.03
N GLY A 189 -19.51 -10.29 3.99
CA GLY A 189 -18.86 -10.33 2.69
C GLY A 189 -19.15 -9.09 1.83
N GLU A 190 -18.67 -9.13 0.59
CA GLU A 190 -18.88 -8.03 -0.37
C GLU A 190 -20.27 -8.04 -1.00
N HIS A 191 -20.89 -9.22 -1.10
CA HIS A 191 -22.18 -9.38 -1.73
C HIS A 191 -23.29 -9.64 -0.70
N MET A 192 -24.50 -9.30 -1.09
CA MET A 192 -25.68 -9.53 -0.25
C MET A 192 -25.85 -11.03 0.04
N GLY A 193 -25.98 -11.38 1.32
CA GLY A 193 -26.14 -12.77 1.77
C GLY A 193 -24.82 -13.52 2.05
N GLU A 194 -23.69 -12.88 1.91
CA GLU A 194 -22.38 -13.43 2.36
C GLU A 194 -22.13 -13.04 3.82
N PHE A 195 -22.18 -14.06 4.69
CA PHE A 195 -21.94 -13.91 6.13
C PHE A 195 -20.93 -14.94 6.61
#